data_a4befd913d7b4e78ec6ed81fe7108cd1
#
_entry.id   a4befd913d7b4e78ec6ed81fe7108cd1
#
_cell.length_a   1.000
_cell.length_b   1.000
_cell.length_c   1.000
_cell.angle_alpha   90.00
_cell.angle_beta   90.00
_cell.angle_gamma   90.00
#
_symmetry.space_group_name_H-M   'P 1'
#
loop_
_entity.id
_entity.type
_entity.pdbx_description
1 polymer ?
#
loop_
_entity_poly.entity_id
_entity_poly.type
_entity_poly.pdbx_seq_one_letter_code
_entity_poly.pdbx_strand_id
1 'polypeptide(L)'
;MKKIISRIAMAFVAIFAMSSLSSCNYNSLVEQEQTVDQAWAQVENQYQRRADLIPNLVNTVKGYSEHESETFIKVTQARSGLTEAYNAAEAVENPQQNIQQYQEAQSKLKGALXIYVNAVKEAYPDLKANQNFIDLQTQLEGTENRIATERERYTQAVKDYNTAIKKFPTTIYAGWFGFKEKEQFKAEAGANKAPKVEF
;
A
#
# COMPACT_ATOMS: atom_id res chain seq x y z
N MET A 1 50.20 -28.20 -28.57
CA MET A 1 48.82 -28.77 -28.54
C MET A 1 48.33 -28.98 -27.13
N LYS A 2 49.05 -29.69 -26.22
CA LYS A 2 48.58 -29.95 -24.83
C LYS A 2 48.23 -28.68 -24.04
N LYS A 3 49.02 -27.61 -24.14
CA LYS A 3 48.79 -26.33 -23.43
C LYS A 3 47.56 -25.60 -23.93
N ILE A 4 47.20 -25.72 -25.21
CA ILE A 4 46.02 -25.10 -25.79
C ILE A 4 44.76 -25.85 -25.32
N ILE A 5 44.79 -27.19 -25.34
CA ILE A 5 43.71 -28.07 -24.88
C ILE A 5 43.41 -27.78 -23.40
N SER A 6 44.45 -27.66 -22.57
CA SER A 6 44.31 -27.34 -21.14
C SER A 6 43.67 -25.97 -20.90
N ARG A 7 44.00 -24.96 -21.70
CA ARG A 7 43.40 -23.61 -21.61
C ARG A 7 41.92 -23.62 -22.01
N ILE A 8 41.60 -24.38 -23.09
CA ILE A 8 40.21 -24.53 -23.55
C ILE A 8 39.40 -25.27 -22.49
N ALA A 9 39.93 -26.35 -21.91
CA ALA A 9 39.25 -27.10 -20.84
C ALA A 9 39.00 -26.22 -19.60
N MET A 10 40.00 -25.41 -19.23
CA MET A 10 39.86 -24.49 -18.09
C MET A 10 38.81 -23.41 -18.35
N ALA A 11 38.70 -22.89 -19.57
CA ALA A 11 37.69 -21.95 -19.97
C ALA A 11 36.28 -22.59 -19.90
N PHE A 12 36.14 -23.84 -20.35
CA PHE A 12 34.86 -24.57 -20.26
C PHE A 12 34.43 -24.81 -18.81
N VAL A 13 35.35 -25.18 -17.91
CA VAL A 13 35.09 -25.36 -16.48
C VAL A 13 34.65 -24.04 -15.85
N ALA A 14 35.32 -22.94 -16.19
CA ALA A 14 34.94 -21.61 -15.67
C ALA A 14 33.54 -21.19 -16.14
N ILE A 15 33.21 -21.41 -17.42
CA ILE A 15 31.86 -21.11 -17.97
C ILE A 15 30.81 -21.96 -17.29
N PHE A 16 31.07 -23.24 -17.08
CA PHE A 16 30.13 -24.17 -16.42
C PHE A 16 29.92 -23.79 -14.96
N ALA A 17 30.98 -23.39 -14.25
CA ALA A 17 30.89 -22.93 -12.86
C ALA A 17 30.07 -21.63 -12.77
N MET A 18 30.25 -20.70 -13.68
CA MET A 18 29.46 -19.46 -13.75
C MET A 18 27.98 -19.73 -14.01
N SER A 19 27.64 -20.66 -14.90
CA SER A 19 26.25 -20.99 -15.23
C SER A 19 25.51 -21.63 -14.07
N SER A 20 26.16 -22.48 -13.27
CA SER A 20 25.52 -23.12 -12.10
C SER A 20 25.26 -22.11 -10.96
N LEU A 21 26.13 -21.11 -10.76
CA LEU A 21 25.89 -20.04 -9.77
C LEU A 21 24.73 -19.13 -10.17
N SER A 22 24.54 -18.90 -11.47
CA SER A 22 23.48 -18.02 -11.98
C SER A 22 22.07 -18.61 -11.78
N SER A 23 21.95 -19.94 -11.88
CA SER A 23 20.65 -20.63 -11.78
C SER A 23 19.99 -20.45 -10.39
N CYS A 24 20.76 -20.61 -9.32
CA CYS A 24 20.24 -20.44 -7.95
C CYS A 24 19.80 -18.99 -7.69
N ASN A 25 20.55 -18.03 -8.17
CA ASN A 25 20.23 -16.61 -7.99
C ASN A 25 18.99 -16.18 -8.80
N TYR A 26 18.80 -16.72 -10.01
CA TYR A 26 17.62 -16.44 -10.82
C TYR A 26 16.34 -16.87 -10.10
N ASN A 27 16.30 -18.10 -9.60
CA ASN A 27 15.14 -18.64 -8.88
C ASN A 27 14.82 -17.80 -7.63
N SER A 28 15.86 -17.41 -6.89
CA SER A 28 15.71 -16.54 -5.73
C SER A 28 15.10 -15.18 -6.09
N LEU A 29 15.47 -14.59 -7.23
CA LEU A 29 14.89 -13.32 -7.69
C LEU A 29 13.41 -13.48 -8.04
N VAL A 30 13.05 -14.58 -8.71
CA VAL A 30 11.65 -14.89 -9.02
C VAL A 30 10.83 -15.02 -7.72
N GLU A 31 11.36 -15.74 -6.73
CA GLU A 31 10.70 -15.92 -5.42
C GLU A 31 10.51 -14.58 -4.69
N GLN A 32 11.53 -13.73 -4.72
CA GLN A 32 11.46 -12.39 -4.10
C GLN A 32 10.47 -11.50 -4.84
N GLU A 33 10.44 -11.53 -6.17
CA GLU A 33 9.44 -10.79 -6.96
C GLU A 33 8.02 -11.24 -6.61
N GLN A 34 7.79 -12.54 -6.52
CA GLN A 34 6.49 -13.08 -6.10
C GLN A 34 6.12 -12.65 -4.67
N THR A 35 7.11 -12.56 -3.79
CA THR A 35 6.91 -12.07 -2.41
C THR A 35 6.46 -10.60 -2.41
N VAL A 36 7.05 -9.76 -3.28
CA VAL A 36 6.62 -8.36 -3.45
C VAL A 36 5.17 -8.30 -3.94
N ASP A 37 4.82 -9.09 -4.96
CA ASP A 37 3.47 -9.09 -5.52
C ASP A 37 2.44 -9.61 -4.51
N GLN A 38 2.79 -10.63 -3.72
CA GLN A 38 1.95 -11.11 -2.62
C GLN A 38 1.74 -10.04 -1.55
N ALA A 39 2.81 -9.35 -1.15
CA ALA A 39 2.72 -8.26 -0.16
C ALA A 39 1.86 -7.10 -0.69
N TRP A 40 1.97 -6.78 -2.00
CA TRP A 40 1.12 -5.79 -2.64
C TRP A 40 -0.37 -6.17 -2.57
N ALA A 41 -0.69 -7.43 -2.89
CA ALA A 41 -2.07 -7.93 -2.82
C ALA A 41 -2.66 -7.79 -1.40
N GLN A 42 -1.83 -7.96 -0.35
CA GLN A 42 -2.30 -7.74 1.04
C GLN A 42 -2.62 -6.26 1.30
N VAL A 43 -1.81 -5.34 0.77
CA VAL A 43 -2.08 -3.90 0.87
C VAL A 43 -3.42 -3.57 0.17
N GLU A 44 -3.62 -4.06 -1.07
CA GLU A 44 -4.87 -3.85 -1.82
C GLU A 44 -6.08 -4.40 -1.07
N ASN A 45 -5.97 -5.58 -0.50
CA ASN A 45 -7.05 -6.20 0.28
C ASN A 45 -7.48 -5.30 1.45
N GLN A 46 -6.53 -4.65 2.15
CA GLN A 46 -6.87 -3.75 3.25
C GLN A 46 -7.48 -2.43 2.75
N TYR A 47 -7.01 -1.89 1.65
CA TYR A 47 -7.63 -0.71 1.03
C TYR A 47 -9.04 -1.01 0.56
N GLN A 48 -9.26 -2.19 -0.06
CA GLN A 48 -10.60 -2.63 -0.48
C GLN A 48 -11.52 -2.76 0.75
N ARG A 49 -11.04 -3.38 1.82
CA ARG A 49 -11.81 -3.48 3.07
C ARG A 49 -12.23 -2.11 3.60
N ARG A 50 -11.34 -1.12 3.56
CA ARG A 50 -11.68 0.26 3.94
C ARG A 50 -12.77 0.83 3.01
N ALA A 51 -12.61 0.64 1.70
CA ALA A 51 -13.57 1.12 0.69
C ALA A 51 -14.97 0.52 0.92
N ASP A 52 -15.04 -0.78 1.24
CA ASP A 52 -16.30 -1.49 1.50
C ASP A 52 -17.01 -1.01 2.77
N LEU A 53 -16.28 -0.52 3.77
CA LEU A 53 -16.85 -0.02 5.03
C LEU A 53 -17.47 1.38 4.87
N ILE A 54 -17.01 2.18 3.91
CA ILE A 54 -17.46 3.57 3.72
C ILE A 54 -18.96 3.65 3.37
N PRO A 55 -19.48 2.91 2.38
CA PRO A 55 -20.94 2.92 2.10
C PRO A 55 -21.77 2.48 3.30
N ASN A 56 -21.31 1.50 4.08
CA ASN A 56 -22.01 1.04 5.28
C ASN A 56 -22.09 2.14 6.34
N LEU A 57 -20.98 2.86 6.54
CA LEU A 57 -20.94 4.01 7.45
C LEU A 57 -21.93 5.12 7.00
N VAL A 58 -21.91 5.49 5.71
CA VAL A 58 -22.77 6.52 5.14
C VAL A 58 -24.25 6.11 5.28
N ASN A 59 -24.59 4.85 5.02
CA ASN A 59 -25.97 4.34 5.13
C ASN A 59 -26.46 4.33 6.59
N THR A 60 -25.59 3.97 7.54
CA THR A 60 -25.91 4.02 8.98
C THR A 60 -26.27 5.46 9.40
N VAL A 61 -25.50 6.44 8.93
CA VAL A 61 -25.74 7.87 9.22
C VAL A 61 -27.04 8.37 8.57
N LYS A 62 -27.33 7.97 7.32
CA LYS A 62 -28.55 8.37 6.60
C LYS A 62 -29.83 8.06 7.40
N GLY A 63 -29.87 6.93 8.09
CA GLY A 63 -31.01 6.53 8.89
C GLY A 63 -31.36 7.50 10.05
N TYR A 64 -30.42 8.37 10.42
CA TYR A 64 -30.59 9.35 11.50
C TYR A 64 -30.81 10.79 11.00
N SER A 65 -30.59 11.06 9.70
CA SER A 65 -30.46 12.44 9.18
C SER A 65 -31.79 13.10 8.78
N GLU A 66 -32.94 12.52 9.08
CA GLU A 66 -34.24 13.01 8.55
C GLU A 66 -34.83 14.24 9.26
N HIS A 67 -34.19 14.79 10.31
CA HIS A 67 -34.93 15.73 11.19
C HIS A 67 -34.29 17.08 11.57
N GLU A 68 -33.07 17.47 11.08
CA GLU A 68 -32.49 18.77 11.47
C GLU A 68 -31.72 19.47 10.33
N SER A 69 -32.06 20.74 10.03
CA SER A 69 -31.64 21.43 8.81
C SER A 69 -30.20 22.02 8.82
N GLU A 70 -29.73 22.56 9.92
CA GLU A 70 -28.41 23.27 9.98
C GLU A 70 -27.23 22.29 10.14
N THR A 71 -27.41 21.27 10.93
CA THR A 71 -26.48 20.17 11.17
C THR A 71 -26.30 19.32 9.90
N PHE A 72 -27.37 19.20 9.12
CA PHE A 72 -27.42 18.48 7.83
C PHE A 72 -26.44 19.04 6.79
N ILE A 73 -26.22 20.37 6.75
CA ILE A 73 -25.34 21.01 5.76
C ILE A 73 -23.87 20.54 5.95
N LYS A 74 -23.36 20.58 7.19
CA LYS A 74 -21.96 20.17 7.49
C LYS A 74 -21.73 18.68 7.17
N VAL A 75 -22.66 17.83 7.54
CA VAL A 75 -22.55 16.37 7.25
C VAL A 75 -22.63 16.12 5.75
N THR A 76 -23.50 16.84 5.04
CA THR A 76 -23.64 16.71 3.58
C THR A 76 -22.35 17.16 2.85
N GLN A 77 -21.75 18.27 3.28
CA GLN A 77 -20.47 18.75 2.72
C GLN A 77 -19.36 17.73 2.98
N ALA A 78 -19.25 17.23 4.21
CA ALA A 78 -18.24 16.24 4.57
C ALA A 78 -18.43 14.92 3.78
N ARG A 79 -19.71 14.52 3.54
CA ARG A 79 -20.06 13.35 2.71
C ARG A 79 -19.64 13.57 1.25
N SER A 80 -19.88 14.77 0.73
CA SER A 80 -19.47 15.12 -0.66
C SER A 80 -17.95 15.00 -0.81
N GLY A 81 -17.18 15.56 0.13
CA GLY A 81 -15.71 15.46 0.13
C GLY A 81 -15.22 14.01 0.27
N LEU A 82 -15.92 13.22 1.09
CA LEU A 82 -15.62 11.79 1.23
C LEU A 82 -15.87 11.03 -0.09
N THR A 83 -16.98 11.31 -0.76
CA THR A 83 -17.33 10.68 -2.05
C THR A 83 -16.31 11.05 -3.13
N GLU A 84 -15.92 12.33 -3.20
CA GLU A 84 -14.89 12.80 -4.14
C GLU A 84 -13.56 12.08 -3.91
N ALA A 85 -13.11 12.00 -2.66
CA ALA A 85 -11.86 11.32 -2.30
C ALA A 85 -11.93 9.81 -2.57
N TYR A 86 -13.08 9.19 -2.32
CA TYR A 86 -13.33 7.78 -2.64
C TYR A 86 -13.17 7.52 -4.14
N ASN A 87 -13.87 8.30 -4.96
CA ASN A 87 -13.83 8.17 -6.42
C ASN A 87 -12.40 8.40 -6.96
N ALA A 88 -11.68 9.38 -6.40
CA ALA A 88 -10.29 9.65 -6.79
C ALA A 88 -9.35 8.49 -6.45
N ALA A 89 -9.58 7.80 -5.33
CA ALA A 89 -8.77 6.64 -4.95
C ALA A 89 -9.05 5.43 -5.86
N GLU A 90 -10.32 5.22 -6.20
CA GLU A 90 -10.74 4.14 -7.13
C GLU A 90 -10.27 4.37 -8.57
N ALA A 91 -10.09 5.64 -8.98
CA ALA A 91 -9.71 6.01 -10.35
C ALA A 91 -8.21 5.81 -10.65
N VAL A 92 -7.38 5.47 -9.66
CA VAL A 92 -5.94 5.27 -9.90
C VAL A 92 -5.72 3.95 -10.63
N GLU A 93 -5.27 4.05 -11.88
CA GLU A 93 -4.96 2.89 -12.71
C GLU A 93 -3.59 2.30 -12.35
N ASN A 94 -3.48 0.97 -12.37
CA ASN A 94 -2.24 0.24 -12.11
C ASN A 94 -1.55 0.75 -10.82
N PRO A 95 -2.20 0.65 -9.64
CA PRO A 95 -1.70 1.30 -8.42
C PRO A 95 -0.29 0.89 -8.01
N GLN A 96 0.12 -0.35 -8.26
CA GLN A 96 1.47 -0.83 -7.95
C GLN A 96 2.55 -0.12 -8.78
N GLN A 97 2.20 0.30 -10.01
CA GLN A 97 3.10 1.03 -10.91
C GLN A 97 3.05 2.55 -10.67
N ASN A 98 1.95 3.03 -10.06
CA ASN A 98 1.71 4.46 -9.77
C ASN A 98 1.59 4.69 -8.25
N ILE A 99 2.50 4.08 -7.50
CA ILE A 99 2.39 3.96 -6.04
C ILE A 99 2.32 5.32 -5.33
N GLN A 100 3.01 6.34 -5.85
CA GLN A 100 2.99 7.69 -5.26
C GLN A 100 1.62 8.33 -5.40
N GLN A 101 1.04 8.26 -6.60
CA GLN A 101 -0.31 8.78 -6.89
C GLN A 101 -1.36 8.01 -6.04
N TYR A 102 -1.23 6.70 -5.98
CA TYR A 102 -2.14 5.86 -5.19
C TYR A 102 -2.05 6.20 -3.69
N GLN A 103 -0.84 6.32 -3.17
CA GLN A 103 -0.61 6.70 -1.77
C GLN A 103 -1.25 8.06 -1.45
N GLU A 104 -1.09 9.04 -2.34
CA GLU A 104 -1.68 10.38 -2.16
C GLU A 104 -3.21 10.32 -2.15
N ALA A 105 -3.82 9.61 -3.09
CA ALA A 105 -5.27 9.43 -3.17
C ALA A 105 -5.81 8.72 -1.91
N GLN A 106 -5.15 7.67 -1.47
CA GLN A 106 -5.53 6.92 -0.27
C GLN A 106 -5.37 7.74 1.01
N SER A 107 -4.38 8.65 1.08
CA SER A 107 -4.20 9.58 2.21
C SER A 107 -5.30 10.64 2.24
N LYS A 108 -5.71 11.16 1.06
CA LYS A 108 -6.85 12.09 0.95
C LYS A 108 -8.14 11.42 1.41
N LEU A 109 -8.37 10.18 0.99
CA LEU A 109 -9.55 9.40 1.41
C LEU A 109 -9.57 9.20 2.94
N LYS A 110 -8.45 8.86 3.54
CA LYS A 110 -8.31 8.73 5.00
C LYS A 110 -8.64 10.05 5.70
N GLY A 111 -8.14 11.17 5.21
CA GLY A 111 -8.42 12.51 5.74
C GLY A 111 -9.90 12.88 5.64
N ALA A 112 -10.52 12.65 4.50
CA ALA A 112 -11.94 12.91 4.24
C ALA A 112 -12.83 12.06 5.15
N LEU A 113 -12.45 10.82 5.37
CA LEU A 113 -13.17 9.92 6.29
C LEU A 113 -13.16 10.45 7.74
N UNK A 114 -12.11 10.92 8.12
CA UNK A 114 -11.99 11.42 9.27
C UNK A 114 -12.76 12.55 9.48
N ILE A 115 -12.79 13.46 8.58
CA ILE A 115 -13.64 14.68 8.64
C ILE A 115 -15.13 14.30 8.71
N TYR A 116 -15.52 13.37 7.89
CA TYR A 116 -16.92 12.89 7.85
C TYR A 116 -17.35 12.32 9.19
N VAL A 117 -16.56 11.44 9.80
CA VAL A 117 -16.86 10.82 11.10
C VAL A 117 -17.01 11.90 12.19
N ASN A 118 -16.12 12.89 12.20
CA ASN A 118 -16.17 13.99 13.18
C ASN A 118 -17.42 14.86 12.99
N ALA A 119 -17.74 15.23 11.74
CA ALA A 119 -18.96 15.99 11.44
C ALA A 119 -20.23 15.23 11.91
N VAL A 120 -20.26 13.92 11.69
CA VAL A 120 -21.36 13.05 12.13
C VAL A 120 -21.47 13.04 13.67
N LYS A 121 -20.33 12.87 14.37
CA LYS A 121 -20.30 12.86 15.86
C LYS A 121 -20.76 14.18 16.47
N GLU A 122 -20.47 15.30 15.81
CA GLU A 122 -20.92 16.63 16.24
C GLU A 122 -22.43 16.83 15.95
N ALA A 123 -22.87 16.39 14.77
CA ALA A 123 -24.25 16.57 14.30
C ALA A 123 -25.25 15.68 15.04
N TYR A 124 -24.85 14.46 15.36
CA TYR A 124 -25.77 13.43 15.90
C TYR A 124 -25.19 12.79 17.17
N PRO A 125 -25.32 13.48 18.35
CA PRO A 125 -24.79 12.95 19.61
C PRO A 125 -25.31 11.55 19.96
N ASP A 126 -26.56 11.24 19.67
CA ASP A 126 -27.18 9.94 19.96
C ASP A 126 -26.54 8.81 19.13
N LEU A 127 -26.04 9.14 17.94
CA LEU A 127 -25.37 8.16 17.08
C LEU A 127 -24.05 7.66 17.70
N LYS A 128 -23.42 8.46 18.56
CA LYS A 128 -22.21 8.04 19.30
C LYS A 128 -22.45 6.81 20.18
N ALA A 129 -23.69 6.60 20.63
CA ALA A 129 -24.08 5.45 21.44
C ALA A 129 -24.66 4.29 20.61
N ASN A 130 -24.80 4.47 19.30
CA ASN A 130 -25.32 3.45 18.39
C ASN A 130 -24.28 2.35 18.16
N GLN A 131 -24.65 1.12 18.46
CA GLN A 131 -23.71 -0.03 18.37
C GLN A 131 -23.17 -0.23 16.95
N ASN A 132 -24.01 -0.13 15.93
CA ASN A 132 -23.56 -0.31 14.54
C ASN A 132 -22.53 0.74 14.13
N PHE A 133 -22.72 2.00 14.57
CA PHE A 133 -21.79 3.08 14.29
C PHE A 133 -20.44 2.85 15.00
N ILE A 134 -20.48 2.44 16.27
CA ILE A 134 -19.29 2.10 17.07
C ILE A 134 -18.53 0.95 16.41
N ASP A 135 -19.22 -0.11 16.00
CA ASP A 135 -18.63 -1.29 15.37
C ASP A 135 -17.95 -0.92 14.05
N LEU A 136 -18.58 -0.06 13.23
CA LEU A 136 -18.01 0.40 11.96
C LEU A 136 -16.75 1.24 12.20
N GLN A 137 -16.74 2.12 13.22
CA GLN A 137 -15.54 2.89 13.59
C GLN A 137 -14.41 1.95 14.03
N THR A 138 -14.72 0.97 14.87
CA THR A 138 -13.74 0.00 15.35
C THR A 138 -13.14 -0.79 14.18
N GLN A 139 -13.98 -1.20 13.21
CA GLN A 139 -13.51 -1.90 12.01
C GLN A 139 -12.64 -1.00 11.14
N LEU A 140 -12.99 0.28 10.97
CA LEU A 140 -12.20 1.25 10.22
C LEU A 140 -10.84 1.48 10.88
N GLU A 141 -10.80 1.69 12.20
CA GLU A 141 -9.54 1.85 12.96
C GLU A 141 -8.67 0.60 12.85
N GLY A 142 -9.25 -0.58 12.98
CA GLY A 142 -8.55 -1.86 12.81
C GLY A 142 -7.99 -2.00 11.40
N THR A 143 -8.75 -1.59 10.39
CA THR A 143 -8.32 -1.62 8.98
C THR A 143 -7.15 -0.64 8.74
N GLU A 144 -7.20 0.58 9.32
CA GLU A 144 -6.08 1.55 9.21
C GLU A 144 -4.79 0.97 9.79
N ASN A 145 -4.88 0.30 10.94
CA ASN A 145 -3.71 -0.35 11.56
C ASN A 145 -3.14 -1.46 10.66
N ARG A 146 -4.03 -2.25 10.04
CA ARG A 146 -3.60 -3.31 9.10
C ARG A 146 -2.98 -2.71 7.83
N ILE A 147 -3.56 -1.63 7.29
CA ILE A 147 -2.98 -0.91 6.14
C ILE A 147 -1.52 -0.51 6.46
N ALA A 148 -1.28 0.07 7.64
CA ALA A 148 0.07 0.48 8.06
C ALA A 148 1.02 -0.73 8.11
N THR A 149 0.58 -1.84 8.70
CA THR A 149 1.37 -3.08 8.80
C THR A 149 1.68 -3.67 7.42
N GLU A 150 0.68 -3.76 6.53
CA GLU A 150 0.89 -4.37 5.20
C GLU A 150 1.74 -3.47 4.30
N ARG A 151 1.64 -2.14 4.44
CA ARG A 151 2.54 -1.19 3.75
C ARG A 151 3.99 -1.37 4.19
N GLU A 152 4.22 -1.59 5.49
CA GLU A 152 5.56 -1.87 6.03
C GLU A 152 6.11 -3.19 5.46
N ARG A 153 5.30 -4.26 5.44
CA ARG A 153 5.67 -5.56 4.85
C ARG A 153 6.01 -5.43 3.37
N TYR A 154 5.19 -4.72 2.61
CA TYR A 154 5.45 -4.44 1.18
C TYR A 154 6.77 -3.69 1.00
N THR A 155 6.99 -2.63 1.78
CA THR A 155 8.20 -1.81 1.71
C THR A 155 9.45 -2.66 2.01
N GLN A 156 9.36 -3.56 3.00
CA GLN A 156 10.46 -4.49 3.32
C GLN A 156 10.72 -5.48 2.17
N ALA A 157 9.66 -6.08 1.60
CA ALA A 157 9.79 -7.00 0.47
C ALA A 157 10.43 -6.31 -0.74
N VAL A 158 10.00 -5.08 -1.06
CA VAL A 158 10.58 -4.27 -2.15
C VAL A 158 12.06 -3.96 -1.87
N LYS A 159 12.40 -3.59 -0.64
CA LYS A 159 13.80 -3.31 -0.23
C LYS A 159 14.67 -4.54 -0.46
N ASP A 160 14.21 -5.71 -0.03
CA ASP A 160 14.97 -6.96 -0.14
C ASP A 160 15.18 -7.34 -1.61
N TYR A 161 14.12 -7.29 -2.42
CA TYR A 161 14.17 -7.53 -3.87
C TYR A 161 15.09 -6.53 -4.58
N ASN A 162 14.91 -5.22 -4.35
CA ASN A 162 15.74 -4.19 -4.99
C ASN A 162 17.22 -4.34 -4.60
N THR A 163 17.49 -4.75 -3.35
CA THR A 163 18.85 -5.03 -2.89
C THR A 163 19.42 -6.23 -3.64
N ALA A 164 18.64 -7.29 -3.81
CA ALA A 164 19.07 -8.51 -4.49
C ALA A 164 19.47 -8.25 -5.96
N ILE A 165 18.66 -7.47 -6.71
CA ILE A 165 18.97 -7.15 -8.11
C ILE A 165 20.19 -6.24 -8.26
N LYS A 166 20.56 -5.46 -7.23
CA LYS A 166 21.72 -4.54 -7.24
C LYS A 166 23.03 -5.21 -6.80
N LYS A 167 22.96 -6.35 -6.09
CA LYS A 167 24.15 -7.06 -5.62
C LYS A 167 24.90 -7.74 -6.77
N PHE A 168 26.24 -7.78 -6.66
CA PHE A 168 27.08 -8.57 -7.56
C PHE A 168 26.96 -10.06 -7.19
N PRO A 169 26.93 -10.98 -8.16
CA PRO A 169 26.97 -10.79 -9.62
C PRO A 169 25.61 -10.52 -10.28
N THR A 170 24.51 -10.55 -9.55
CA THR A 170 23.13 -10.42 -10.03
C THR A 170 22.91 -9.16 -10.88
N THR A 171 23.52 -8.04 -10.49
CA THR A 171 23.37 -6.74 -11.16
C THR A 171 23.80 -6.79 -12.65
N ILE A 172 24.66 -7.75 -13.04
CA ILE A 172 25.12 -7.90 -14.43
C ILE A 172 23.99 -8.42 -15.32
N TYR A 173 23.20 -9.37 -14.84
CA TYR A 173 22.25 -10.11 -15.67
C TYR A 173 20.76 -9.85 -15.33
N ALA A 174 20.47 -9.24 -14.18
CA ALA A 174 19.09 -9.00 -13.75
C ALA A 174 18.27 -8.26 -14.83
N GLY A 175 18.86 -7.21 -15.41
CA GLY A 175 18.22 -6.43 -16.48
C GLY A 175 17.97 -7.25 -17.76
N TRP A 176 18.86 -8.21 -18.07
CA TRP A 176 18.68 -9.08 -19.25
C TRP A 176 17.48 -10.01 -19.12
N PHE A 177 17.16 -10.39 -17.88
CA PHE A 177 16.02 -11.25 -17.56
C PHE A 177 14.75 -10.45 -17.25
N GLY A 178 14.81 -9.11 -17.36
CA GLY A 178 13.65 -8.24 -17.18
C GLY A 178 13.37 -7.82 -15.75
N PHE A 179 14.21 -8.17 -14.77
CA PHE A 179 14.05 -7.75 -13.38
C PHE A 179 14.35 -6.24 -13.26
N LYS A 180 13.37 -5.48 -12.78
CA LYS A 180 13.46 -4.02 -12.61
C LYS A 180 13.17 -3.65 -11.16
N GLU A 181 13.73 -2.54 -10.74
CA GLU A 181 13.42 -1.98 -9.42
C GLU A 181 11.92 -1.70 -9.29
N LYS A 182 11.39 -2.04 -8.14
CA LYS A 182 9.99 -1.76 -7.78
C LYS A 182 9.95 -0.54 -6.86
N GLU A 183 8.91 0.27 -6.99
CA GLU A 183 8.69 1.44 -6.13
C GLU A 183 8.14 1.02 -4.77
N GLN A 184 8.44 1.83 -3.75
CA GLN A 184 7.99 1.61 -2.39
C GLN A 184 7.20 2.82 -1.89
N PHE A 185 6.40 2.62 -0.86
CA PHE A 185 5.70 3.71 -0.19
C PHE A 185 6.70 4.69 0.43
N LYS A 186 6.40 5.97 0.34
CA LYS A 186 7.17 7.03 1.02
C LYS A 186 6.55 7.31 2.39
N ALA A 187 7.35 7.87 3.29
CA ALA A 187 6.83 8.41 4.54
C ALA A 187 5.78 9.50 4.23
N GLU A 188 4.72 9.54 5.00
CA GLU A 188 3.68 10.56 4.84
C GLU A 188 4.28 11.95 5.09
N ALA A 189 3.75 12.94 4.37
CA ALA A 189 4.22 14.34 4.51
C ALA A 189 4.05 14.78 5.97
N GLY A 190 5.14 15.21 6.58
CA GLY A 190 5.15 15.63 7.98
C GLY A 190 5.47 14.55 9.00
N ALA A 191 5.66 13.29 8.58
CA ALA A 191 6.00 12.19 9.49
C ALA A 191 7.32 12.43 10.26
N ASN A 192 8.19 13.27 9.72
CA ASN A 192 9.47 13.66 10.34
C ASN A 192 9.36 14.85 11.28
N LYS A 193 8.15 15.44 11.43
CA LYS A 193 7.94 16.58 12.36
C LYS A 193 7.29 16.06 13.63
N ALA A 194 7.97 16.23 14.75
CA ALA A 194 7.38 15.93 16.05
C ALA A 194 6.12 16.80 16.26
N PRO A 195 5.03 16.24 16.77
CA PRO A 195 3.87 17.07 17.11
C PRO A 195 4.26 18.11 18.15
N LYS A 196 3.85 19.36 17.94
CA LYS A 196 4.02 20.42 18.95
C LYS A 196 3.05 20.10 20.08
N VAL A 197 3.59 19.86 21.25
CA VAL A 197 2.81 19.73 22.47
C VAL A 197 2.79 21.12 23.12
N GLU A 198 1.65 21.78 23.08
CA GLU A 198 1.40 23.03 23.80
C GLU A 198 0.64 22.66 25.08
N PHE A 199 1.21 23.02 26.23
CA PHE A 199 0.62 22.85 27.56
C PHE A 199 -0.13 24.09 27.97
#